data_63c882d182b3625d5c12bd3b368f551f
#
_entry.id   63c882d182b3625d5c12bd3b368f551f
#
_cell.length_a   1.000
_cell.length_b   1.000
_cell.length_c   1.000
_cell.angle_alpha   90.00
_cell.angle_beta   90.00
_cell.angle_gamma   90.00
#
_symmetry.space_group_name_H-M   'P 1'
#
loop_
_entity.id
_entity.type
_entity.pdbx_description
1 polymer ?
#
loop_
_entity_poly.entity_id
_entity_poly.type
_entity_poly.pdbx_seq_one_letter_code
_entity_poly.pdbx_strand_id
1 'polypeptide(L)'
;LSFISLTDAMTRDQLLEETEKGDSIYVNNDSFLLAKLLCGGLIEACRAVVEGKVKNSLAIVRPPGHHAEPDTPGGFCLFSNVAVAAKNMLKAYPESVRRIVILDWDIHHGNGTQKAFYDDPRVLYISLHRFENGKFYPGTKYGGADMVGEGKGEGFSVNVPWQEAGVGDADYMYAFHKIVLPIMSEFDPDLVIVSSGFDAADGDIIGQCHVTPAGYGQLTHMLKGIAKGRLTVILEGGYNLDSISHSALGVAKVLVGEPPEATICAQPRLDTLETVSEVIGIQLKYWKCMKPGNTAHLFEDAYDIQGGHLLLFAEPLRAYQAQKLYSNFSFISLPILDSKDEKLPFTTDLPAHLEDLVLASKDISTCQTVIITIHDPPEVWANVNPVNGNIESNSSVVLEHPLPKLIHTIEKELESEGGKDKLGFIDINVPSYMGAAAATANGKTPRMKLSDYNATIFAQELLLWIWDNYLSYFTTLKKIVFVGYGDAYQAIVHLYAKRPSQEIKDLVRGTVVFANRTTLKPIVPVMDESMVDWFYQNSVVFASHMNPCWPGNSGKGDGEEISRRPRKKFGRVLRASVDGLWDIINERFDEGVDFILDSISEYPDSESG
;
A
#
# COMPACT_ATOMS: atom_id res chain seq x y z
N LEU A 1 25.46 -1.31 -38.54
CA LEU A 1 26.78 -0.65 -38.75
C LEU A 1 27.14 -0.53 -40.22
N SER A 2 27.06 -1.63 -41.00
CA SER A 2 27.46 -1.62 -42.42
C SER A 2 26.63 -0.64 -43.26
N PHE A 3 25.30 -0.61 -43.08
CA PHE A 3 24.41 0.30 -43.80
C PHE A 3 24.72 1.76 -43.46
N ILE A 4 24.67 2.13 -42.16
CA ILE A 4 24.90 3.52 -41.74
C ILE A 4 26.29 4.02 -42.11
N SER A 5 27.32 3.15 -42.15
CA SER A 5 28.68 3.54 -42.57
C SER A 5 28.80 3.91 -44.06
N LEU A 6 27.84 3.51 -44.88
CA LEU A 6 27.81 3.85 -46.31
C LEU A 6 27.18 5.22 -46.58
N THR A 7 26.48 5.80 -45.64
CA THR A 7 25.74 7.07 -45.84
C THR A 7 26.65 8.24 -46.15
N ASP A 8 27.89 8.23 -45.67
CA ASP A 8 28.86 9.28 -45.93
C ASP A 8 29.25 9.42 -47.42
N ALA A 9 29.16 8.31 -48.17
CA ALA A 9 29.50 8.26 -49.61
C ALA A 9 28.27 8.25 -50.53
N MET A 10 27.03 8.24 -49.98
CA MET A 10 25.77 8.18 -50.77
C MET A 10 25.46 9.52 -51.41
N THR A 11 24.88 9.45 -52.61
CA THR A 11 24.27 10.64 -53.24
C THR A 11 22.99 11.02 -52.54
N ARG A 12 22.50 12.26 -52.78
CA ARG A 12 21.24 12.73 -52.20
C ARG A 12 20.06 11.82 -52.54
N ASP A 13 19.99 11.34 -53.79
CA ASP A 13 18.88 10.46 -54.26
C ASP A 13 18.93 9.11 -53.56
N GLN A 14 20.11 8.54 -53.34
CA GLN A 14 20.30 7.30 -52.58
C GLN A 14 19.92 7.50 -51.10
N LEU A 15 20.29 8.61 -50.48
CA LEU A 15 19.91 8.91 -49.10
C LEU A 15 18.40 9.09 -48.92
N LEU A 16 17.72 9.70 -49.91
CA LEU A 16 16.26 9.82 -49.92
C LEU A 16 15.61 8.45 -50.07
N GLU A 17 16.10 7.61 -50.98
CA GLU A 17 15.61 6.25 -51.17
C GLU A 17 15.73 5.40 -49.88
N GLU A 18 16.88 5.48 -49.23
CA GLU A 18 17.09 4.77 -47.94
C GLU A 18 16.23 5.33 -46.80
N THR A 19 16.00 6.64 -46.76
CA THR A 19 15.08 7.28 -45.81
C THR A 19 13.63 6.80 -46.03
N GLU A 20 13.20 6.69 -47.30
CA GLU A 20 11.85 6.24 -47.67
C GLU A 20 11.62 4.74 -47.37
N LYS A 21 12.66 3.92 -47.49
CA LYS A 21 12.61 2.47 -47.18
C LYS A 21 12.63 2.19 -45.67
N GLY A 22 13.18 3.10 -44.91
CA GLY A 22 13.40 2.90 -43.48
C GLY A 22 12.12 3.11 -42.65
N ASP A 23 12.05 2.44 -41.50
CA ASP A 23 10.98 2.67 -40.54
C ASP A 23 11.28 3.92 -39.71
N SER A 24 10.62 5.03 -40.06
CA SER A 24 10.72 6.30 -39.31
C SER A 24 12.17 6.76 -39.08
N ILE A 25 13.03 6.65 -40.09
CA ILE A 25 14.41 7.13 -40.03
C ILE A 25 14.65 8.24 -41.01
N TYR A 26 15.65 9.06 -40.68
CA TYR A 26 16.22 10.07 -41.58
C TYR A 26 17.74 9.91 -41.62
N VAL A 27 18.32 9.83 -42.81
CA VAL A 27 19.75 9.72 -42.98
C VAL A 27 20.31 10.80 -43.93
N ASN A 28 21.51 11.24 -43.62
CA ASN A 28 22.33 12.14 -44.46
C ASN A 28 23.81 11.72 -44.42
N ASN A 29 24.66 12.43 -45.13
CA ASN A 29 26.09 12.08 -45.19
C ASN A 29 26.78 12.16 -43.82
N ASP A 30 26.29 12.93 -42.88
CA ASP A 30 26.86 13.08 -41.54
C ASP A 30 26.35 12.02 -40.56
N SER A 31 25.32 11.25 -40.92
CA SER A 31 24.62 10.33 -40.00
C SER A 31 25.54 9.33 -39.31
N PHE A 32 26.47 8.74 -40.02
CA PHE A 32 27.46 7.82 -39.44
C PHE A 32 28.40 8.49 -38.44
N LEU A 33 28.92 9.67 -38.78
CA LEU A 33 29.76 10.45 -37.88
C LEU A 33 29.02 10.85 -36.61
N LEU A 34 27.79 11.37 -36.75
CA LEU A 34 26.96 11.81 -35.64
C LEU A 34 26.58 10.63 -34.70
N ALA A 35 26.19 9.49 -35.27
CA ALA A 35 25.89 8.29 -34.49
C ALA A 35 27.12 7.79 -33.69
N LYS A 36 28.32 7.85 -34.26
CA LYS A 36 29.55 7.49 -33.54
C LYS A 36 29.88 8.47 -32.43
N LEU A 37 29.77 9.77 -32.68
CA LEU A 37 30.05 10.81 -31.68
C LEU A 37 29.11 10.67 -30.48
N LEU A 38 27.84 10.42 -30.73
CA LEU A 38 26.82 10.24 -29.69
C LEU A 38 27.10 9.00 -28.86
N CYS A 39 27.28 7.81 -29.48
CA CYS A 39 27.63 6.60 -28.74
C CYS A 39 28.93 6.79 -27.93
N GLY A 40 29.93 7.46 -28.51
CA GLY A 40 31.17 7.79 -27.83
C GLY A 40 30.96 8.69 -26.60
N GLY A 41 30.13 9.72 -26.74
CA GLY A 41 29.77 10.61 -25.65
C GLY A 41 29.07 9.88 -24.48
N LEU A 42 28.17 8.97 -24.79
CA LEU A 42 27.53 8.15 -23.76
C LEU A 42 28.53 7.17 -23.09
N ILE A 43 29.41 6.55 -23.86
CA ILE A 43 30.47 5.69 -23.31
C ILE A 43 31.34 6.48 -22.34
N GLU A 44 31.74 7.70 -22.68
CA GLU A 44 32.55 8.54 -21.81
C GLU A 44 31.78 8.99 -20.55
N ALA A 45 30.47 9.28 -20.67
CA ALA A 45 29.62 9.59 -19.54
C ALA A 45 29.53 8.41 -18.56
N CYS A 46 29.26 7.20 -19.05
CA CYS A 46 29.29 5.99 -18.25
C CYS A 46 30.66 5.72 -17.62
N ARG A 47 31.72 5.89 -18.40
CA ARG A 47 33.12 5.72 -17.95
C ARG A 47 33.45 6.65 -16.78
N ALA A 48 33.10 7.92 -16.89
CA ALA A 48 33.35 8.90 -15.84
C ALA A 48 32.65 8.51 -14.51
N VAL A 49 31.46 7.93 -14.59
CA VAL A 49 30.70 7.41 -13.42
C VAL A 49 31.38 6.16 -12.87
N VAL A 50 31.74 5.19 -13.71
CA VAL A 50 32.36 3.93 -13.29
C VAL A 50 33.74 4.16 -12.66
N GLU A 51 34.52 5.05 -13.21
CA GLU A 51 35.84 5.45 -12.69
C GLU A 51 35.75 6.34 -11.43
N GLY A 52 34.54 6.76 -11.02
CA GLY A 52 34.33 7.60 -9.85
C GLY A 52 34.77 9.05 -10.03
N LYS A 53 35.01 9.51 -11.29
CA LYS A 53 35.31 10.92 -11.60
C LYS A 53 34.11 11.82 -11.31
N VAL A 54 32.92 11.31 -11.52
CA VAL A 54 31.63 11.91 -11.17
C VAL A 54 30.73 10.88 -10.52
N LYS A 55 29.76 11.33 -9.74
CA LYS A 55 28.84 10.44 -9.06
C LYS A 55 27.73 9.93 -9.98
N ASN A 56 27.27 10.81 -10.86
CA ASN A 56 26.24 10.53 -11.87
C ASN A 56 26.50 11.39 -13.10
N SER A 57 25.78 11.15 -14.19
CA SER A 57 25.90 11.91 -15.43
C SER A 57 24.57 12.03 -16.15
N LEU A 58 24.43 13.11 -16.93
CA LEU A 58 23.31 13.35 -17.85
C LEU A 58 23.86 13.63 -19.24
N ALA A 59 23.50 12.76 -20.19
CA ALA A 59 23.89 12.88 -21.61
C ALA A 59 22.70 13.39 -22.42
N ILE A 60 22.74 14.66 -22.82
CA ILE A 60 21.74 15.28 -23.70
C ILE A 60 22.25 15.17 -25.13
N VAL A 61 21.79 14.15 -25.82
CA VAL A 61 22.30 13.72 -27.12
C VAL A 61 21.17 13.39 -28.09
N ARG A 62 21.45 13.47 -29.41
CA ARG A 62 20.54 13.09 -30.49
C ARG A 62 21.37 12.56 -31.68
N PRO A 63 20.81 11.57 -32.45
CA PRO A 63 19.48 10.91 -32.38
C PRO A 63 19.33 9.96 -31.18
N PRO A 64 18.09 9.52 -30.86
CA PRO A 64 17.84 8.49 -29.85
C PRO A 64 18.41 7.13 -30.24
N GLY A 65 18.31 6.11 -29.37
CA GLY A 65 18.94 4.83 -29.63
C GLY A 65 18.11 3.58 -29.33
N HIS A 66 17.09 3.66 -28.50
CA HIS A 66 16.45 2.49 -27.92
C HIS A 66 15.63 1.62 -28.92
N HIS A 67 15.26 2.17 -30.08
CA HIS A 67 14.58 1.41 -31.13
C HIS A 67 15.53 0.72 -32.12
N ALA A 68 16.82 1.15 -32.22
CA ALA A 68 17.75 0.52 -33.13
C ALA A 68 18.07 -0.92 -32.71
N GLU A 69 17.61 -1.88 -33.52
CA GLU A 69 17.86 -3.29 -33.32
C GLU A 69 19.29 -3.69 -33.77
N PRO A 70 19.77 -4.92 -33.44
CA PRO A 70 21.14 -5.33 -33.77
C PRO A 70 21.53 -5.18 -35.24
N ASP A 71 20.58 -5.27 -36.15
CA ASP A 71 20.78 -5.27 -37.60
C ASP A 71 19.99 -4.20 -38.36
N THR A 72 19.03 -3.52 -37.72
CA THR A 72 18.10 -2.60 -38.37
C THR A 72 17.94 -1.29 -37.59
N PRO A 73 18.17 -0.11 -38.19
CA PRO A 73 17.79 1.18 -37.63
C PRO A 73 16.26 1.36 -37.73
N GLY A 74 15.68 2.13 -36.82
CA GLY A 74 14.24 2.41 -36.83
C GLY A 74 13.87 3.40 -35.74
N GLY A 75 12.65 3.97 -35.81
CA GLY A 75 12.13 4.88 -34.77
C GLY A 75 13.08 6.03 -34.43
N PHE A 76 13.60 6.72 -35.44
CA PHE A 76 14.60 7.79 -35.35
C PHE A 76 15.99 7.34 -34.87
N CYS A 77 16.18 6.08 -34.51
CA CYS A 77 17.41 5.52 -33.95
C CYS A 77 18.31 4.92 -35.02
N LEU A 78 19.59 5.27 -35.02
CA LEU A 78 20.59 4.73 -35.95
C LEU A 78 21.42 3.62 -35.30
N PHE A 79 21.90 3.84 -34.08
CA PHE A 79 22.58 2.86 -33.24
C PHE A 79 21.87 2.69 -31.92
N SER A 80 21.91 1.52 -31.34
CA SER A 80 21.40 1.26 -30.00
C SER A 80 22.42 1.80 -28.97
N ASN A 81 22.34 3.09 -28.69
CA ASN A 81 23.34 3.84 -27.92
C ASN A 81 23.60 3.24 -26.54
N VAL A 82 22.53 3.00 -25.80
CA VAL A 82 22.57 2.44 -24.44
C VAL A 82 23.11 1.02 -24.45
N ALA A 83 22.69 0.19 -25.40
CA ALA A 83 23.20 -1.18 -25.51
C ALA A 83 24.71 -1.22 -25.84
N VAL A 84 25.18 -0.31 -26.71
CA VAL A 84 26.59 -0.19 -27.02
C VAL A 84 27.39 0.26 -25.80
N ALA A 85 26.91 1.26 -25.06
CA ALA A 85 27.55 1.73 -23.84
C ALA A 85 27.61 0.67 -22.77
N ALA A 86 26.50 -0.02 -22.50
CA ALA A 86 26.43 -1.10 -21.51
C ALA A 86 27.39 -2.26 -21.84
N LYS A 87 27.39 -2.74 -23.09
CA LYS A 87 28.34 -3.76 -23.54
C LYS A 87 29.80 -3.29 -23.43
N ASN A 88 30.07 -2.00 -23.67
CA ASN A 88 31.41 -1.43 -23.50
C ASN A 88 31.82 -1.44 -22.01
N MET A 89 30.94 -1.04 -21.09
CA MET A 89 31.25 -1.02 -19.66
C MET A 89 31.51 -2.45 -19.14
N LEU A 90 30.67 -3.43 -19.47
CA LEU A 90 30.88 -4.84 -19.10
C LEU A 90 32.21 -5.40 -19.62
N LYS A 91 32.66 -4.95 -20.81
CA LYS A 91 33.91 -5.41 -21.42
C LYS A 91 35.13 -4.69 -20.86
N ALA A 92 35.05 -3.37 -20.67
CA ALA A 92 36.15 -2.55 -20.25
C ALA A 92 36.45 -2.61 -18.74
N TYR A 93 35.42 -2.90 -17.92
CA TYR A 93 35.51 -2.88 -16.47
C TYR A 93 34.97 -4.18 -15.82
N PRO A 94 35.44 -5.38 -16.23
CA PRO A 94 34.85 -6.65 -15.81
C PRO A 94 34.92 -6.90 -14.29
N GLU A 95 35.88 -6.28 -13.60
CA GLU A 95 36.03 -6.44 -12.15
C GLU A 95 35.09 -5.52 -11.33
N SER A 96 34.67 -4.38 -11.90
CA SER A 96 33.88 -3.36 -11.19
C SER A 96 32.48 -3.17 -11.74
N VAL A 97 32.16 -3.70 -12.92
CA VAL A 97 30.86 -3.66 -13.57
C VAL A 97 30.53 -5.05 -14.09
N ARG A 98 29.81 -5.82 -13.29
CA ARG A 98 29.37 -7.18 -13.61
C ARG A 98 27.89 -7.24 -13.98
N ARG A 99 27.11 -6.31 -13.42
CA ARG A 99 25.67 -6.25 -13.58
C ARG A 99 25.24 -4.81 -13.85
N ILE A 100 24.43 -4.63 -14.88
CA ILE A 100 23.91 -3.32 -15.29
C ILE A 100 22.39 -3.38 -15.32
N VAL A 101 21.72 -2.37 -14.76
CA VAL A 101 20.30 -2.12 -15.04
C VAL A 101 20.21 -1.08 -16.14
N ILE A 102 19.39 -1.36 -17.14
CA ILE A 102 18.89 -0.39 -18.10
C ILE A 102 17.41 -0.18 -17.81
N LEU A 103 17.07 0.99 -17.32
CA LEU A 103 15.71 1.42 -17.10
C LEU A 103 15.29 2.35 -18.22
N ASP A 104 14.22 2.01 -18.92
CA ASP A 104 13.67 2.76 -20.02
C ASP A 104 12.29 3.30 -19.61
N TRP A 105 12.16 4.61 -19.45
CA TRP A 105 10.90 5.27 -19.18
C TRP A 105 10.38 6.14 -20.32
N ASP A 106 11.03 6.03 -21.50
CA ASP A 106 10.45 6.53 -22.74
C ASP A 106 9.06 5.90 -22.92
N ILE A 107 8.10 6.64 -23.46
CA ILE A 107 6.73 6.11 -23.60
C ILE A 107 6.63 5.01 -24.66
N HIS A 108 7.63 4.87 -25.54
CA HIS A 108 7.72 3.81 -26.52
C HIS A 108 8.53 2.62 -25.98
N HIS A 109 8.18 1.43 -26.39
CA HIS A 109 8.96 0.24 -26.04
C HIS A 109 10.33 0.26 -26.71
N GLY A 110 11.40 0.20 -25.94
CA GLY A 110 12.78 0.14 -26.45
C GLY A 110 13.17 -1.24 -26.97
N ASN A 111 12.53 -1.67 -28.07
CA ASN A 111 12.69 -3.00 -28.66
C ASN A 111 14.14 -3.35 -29.02
N GLY A 112 14.92 -2.37 -29.48
CA GLY A 112 16.33 -2.57 -29.82
C GLY A 112 17.19 -2.86 -28.60
N THR A 113 16.97 -2.12 -27.50
CA THR A 113 17.67 -2.36 -26.24
C THR A 113 17.29 -3.72 -25.64
N GLN A 114 16.01 -4.07 -25.59
CA GLN A 114 15.53 -5.37 -25.10
C GLN A 114 16.16 -6.52 -25.89
N LYS A 115 16.12 -6.47 -27.23
CA LYS A 115 16.72 -7.50 -28.09
C LYS A 115 18.21 -7.67 -27.88
N ALA A 116 18.95 -6.57 -27.63
CA ALA A 116 20.39 -6.62 -27.44
C ALA A 116 20.85 -7.42 -26.22
N PHE A 117 19.97 -7.63 -25.23
CA PHE A 117 20.24 -8.31 -23.96
C PHE A 117 19.24 -9.40 -23.60
N TYR A 118 18.42 -9.85 -24.54
CA TYR A 118 17.32 -10.77 -24.28
C TYR A 118 17.76 -12.13 -23.72
N ASP A 119 19.02 -12.53 -23.96
CA ASP A 119 19.67 -13.76 -23.52
C ASP A 119 20.83 -13.52 -22.51
N ASP A 120 21.06 -12.26 -22.08
CA ASP A 120 22.23 -11.89 -21.23
C ASP A 120 21.82 -11.53 -19.79
N PRO A 121 22.02 -12.45 -18.80
CA PRO A 121 21.63 -12.22 -17.41
C PRO A 121 22.45 -11.15 -16.69
N ARG A 122 23.49 -10.59 -17.30
CA ARG A 122 24.29 -9.50 -16.71
C ARG A 122 23.61 -8.14 -16.85
N VAL A 123 22.59 -8.05 -17.71
CA VAL A 123 21.84 -6.83 -17.95
C VAL A 123 20.36 -7.07 -17.65
N LEU A 124 19.85 -6.36 -16.67
CA LEU A 124 18.41 -6.29 -16.40
C LEU A 124 17.85 -5.11 -17.18
N TYR A 125 16.94 -5.38 -18.10
CA TYR A 125 16.19 -4.38 -18.85
C TYR A 125 14.79 -4.23 -18.26
N ILE A 126 14.43 -3.00 -17.88
CA ILE A 126 13.09 -2.65 -17.38
C ILE A 126 12.53 -1.54 -18.24
N SER A 127 11.34 -1.70 -18.80
CA SER A 127 10.67 -0.69 -19.63
C SER A 127 9.26 -0.40 -19.18
N LEU A 128 8.94 0.89 -19.03
CA LEU A 128 7.59 1.37 -18.73
C LEU A 128 7.07 2.12 -19.96
N HIS A 129 6.19 1.52 -20.73
CA HIS A 129 5.84 2.05 -22.05
C HIS A 129 4.37 1.85 -22.36
N ARG A 130 3.83 2.70 -23.23
CA ARG A 130 2.50 2.52 -23.81
C ARG A 130 2.52 1.37 -24.79
N PHE A 131 1.53 0.49 -24.69
CA PHE A 131 1.54 -0.78 -25.43
C PHE A 131 0.28 -1.00 -26.24
N GLU A 132 -0.89 -0.79 -25.64
CA GLU A 132 -2.20 -0.96 -26.27
C GLU A 132 -2.38 -2.31 -26.98
N ASN A 133 -2.01 -3.40 -26.31
CA ASN A 133 -2.01 -4.75 -26.87
C ASN A 133 -1.14 -4.87 -28.14
N GLY A 134 -0.02 -4.15 -28.21
CA GLY A 134 0.92 -4.16 -29.34
C GLY A 134 0.50 -3.27 -30.51
N LYS A 135 -0.41 -2.30 -30.32
CA LYS A 135 -0.84 -1.35 -31.35
C LYS A 135 -0.04 -0.05 -31.32
N PHE A 136 0.47 0.35 -30.17
CA PHE A 136 1.32 1.52 -30.06
C PHE A 136 2.72 1.23 -30.63
N TYR A 137 3.40 2.25 -31.14
CA TYR A 137 4.73 2.06 -31.74
C TYR A 137 5.70 1.37 -30.76
N PRO A 138 6.53 0.41 -31.18
CA PRO A 138 6.80 -0.09 -32.53
C PRO A 138 5.79 -1.11 -33.07
N GLY A 139 4.64 -1.28 -32.46
CA GLY A 139 3.54 -2.09 -33.02
C GLY A 139 3.80 -3.61 -32.99
N THR A 140 4.55 -4.10 -32.02
CA THR A 140 4.88 -5.52 -31.87
C THR A 140 4.45 -6.06 -30.51
N LYS A 141 4.23 -7.36 -30.41
CA LYS A 141 3.95 -8.02 -29.13
C LYS A 141 5.17 -8.12 -28.21
N TYR A 142 6.34 -7.77 -28.71
CA TYR A 142 7.62 -7.93 -28.01
C TYR A 142 7.74 -7.06 -26.73
N GLY A 143 6.93 -6.01 -26.61
CA GLY A 143 6.79 -5.18 -25.40
C GLY A 143 5.77 -5.72 -24.39
N GLY A 144 5.17 -6.89 -24.59
CA GLY A 144 4.21 -7.47 -23.66
C GLY A 144 4.85 -7.89 -22.33
N ALA A 145 4.05 -7.95 -21.27
CA ALA A 145 4.51 -8.32 -19.93
C ALA A 145 5.11 -9.75 -19.87
N ASP A 146 4.68 -10.63 -20.77
CA ASP A 146 5.12 -12.01 -20.91
C ASP A 146 6.49 -12.15 -21.63
N MET A 147 7.01 -11.08 -22.21
CA MET A 147 8.32 -11.06 -22.87
C MET A 147 9.45 -10.84 -21.85
N VAL A 148 9.81 -11.91 -21.16
CA VAL A 148 10.67 -11.90 -19.96
C VAL A 148 12.15 -12.19 -20.21
N GLY A 149 12.56 -12.36 -21.46
CA GLY A 149 13.90 -12.84 -21.81
C GLY A 149 13.90 -14.29 -22.27
N GLU A 150 15.04 -14.78 -22.73
CA GLU A 150 15.20 -16.18 -23.16
C GLU A 150 16.51 -16.80 -22.66
N GLY A 151 16.56 -18.12 -22.62
CA GLY A 151 17.79 -18.86 -22.27
C GLY A 151 18.32 -18.47 -20.89
N LYS A 152 19.55 -17.91 -20.85
CA LYS A 152 20.15 -17.43 -19.60
C LYS A 152 19.59 -16.08 -19.15
N GLY A 153 19.01 -15.32 -20.06
CA GLY A 153 18.39 -14.02 -19.83
C GLY A 153 16.91 -14.11 -19.43
N GLU A 154 16.34 -15.32 -19.27
CA GLU A 154 14.95 -15.49 -18.84
C GLU A 154 14.75 -14.87 -17.43
N GLY A 155 13.79 -13.97 -17.31
CA GLY A 155 13.52 -13.18 -16.09
C GLY A 155 14.24 -11.82 -16.03
N PHE A 156 15.19 -11.54 -16.96
CA PHE A 156 15.95 -10.28 -16.95
C PHE A 156 15.42 -9.22 -17.93
N SER A 157 14.26 -9.46 -18.54
CA SER A 157 13.46 -8.43 -19.22
C SER A 157 12.15 -8.25 -18.48
N VAL A 158 11.85 -7.00 -18.09
CA VAL A 158 10.65 -6.63 -17.34
C VAL A 158 9.94 -5.50 -18.07
N ASN A 159 8.81 -5.82 -18.69
CA ASN A 159 7.96 -4.84 -19.36
C ASN A 159 6.77 -4.46 -18.47
N VAL A 160 6.51 -3.17 -18.36
CA VAL A 160 5.30 -2.59 -17.73
C VAL A 160 4.49 -1.91 -18.84
N PRO A 161 3.62 -2.68 -19.54
CA PRO A 161 2.96 -2.24 -20.76
C PRO A 161 1.64 -1.52 -20.48
N TRP A 162 1.64 -0.19 -20.49
CA TRP A 162 0.43 0.61 -20.29
C TRP A 162 -0.57 0.34 -21.42
N GLN A 163 -1.81 -0.01 -21.07
CA GLN A 163 -2.82 -0.37 -22.04
C GLN A 163 -3.56 0.82 -22.63
N GLU A 164 -3.46 1.98 -22.01
CA GLU A 164 -4.10 3.22 -22.43
C GLU A 164 -3.17 4.43 -22.25
N ALA A 165 -3.46 5.50 -22.98
CA ALA A 165 -2.87 6.81 -22.76
C ALA A 165 -3.30 7.43 -21.41
N GLY A 166 -2.66 8.51 -20.98
CA GLY A 166 -3.07 9.30 -19.83
C GLY A 166 -2.50 8.86 -18.49
N VAL A 167 -1.50 7.95 -18.47
CA VAL A 167 -0.73 7.63 -17.27
C VAL A 167 0.08 8.85 -16.81
N GLY A 168 0.19 9.02 -15.50
CA GLY A 168 0.87 10.17 -14.89
C GLY A 168 1.77 9.78 -13.71
N ASP A 169 2.10 10.78 -12.88
CA ASP A 169 3.03 10.60 -11.76
C ASP A 169 2.64 9.45 -10.83
N ALA A 170 1.37 9.34 -10.47
CA ALA A 170 0.89 8.31 -9.54
C ALA A 170 1.09 6.88 -10.10
N ASP A 171 0.89 6.72 -11.41
CA ASP A 171 1.02 5.44 -12.11
C ASP A 171 2.48 5.00 -12.17
N TYR A 172 3.37 5.90 -12.58
CA TYR A 172 4.81 5.65 -12.61
C TYR A 172 5.37 5.39 -11.21
N MET A 173 4.98 6.20 -10.21
CA MET A 173 5.39 5.99 -8.81
C MET A 173 4.94 4.63 -8.28
N TYR A 174 3.71 4.21 -8.60
CA TYR A 174 3.20 2.91 -8.20
C TYR A 174 4.01 1.76 -8.81
N ALA A 175 4.27 1.81 -10.12
CA ALA A 175 5.11 0.83 -10.80
C ALA A 175 6.54 0.80 -10.24
N PHE A 176 7.13 1.98 -9.95
CA PHE A 176 8.46 2.06 -9.33
C PHE A 176 8.50 1.37 -7.97
N HIS A 177 7.54 1.64 -7.11
CA HIS A 177 7.50 1.03 -5.77
C HIS A 177 7.19 -0.46 -5.80
N LYS A 178 6.37 -0.92 -6.74
CA LYS A 178 5.89 -2.31 -6.77
C LYS A 178 6.77 -3.24 -7.60
N ILE A 179 7.43 -2.73 -8.65
CA ILE A 179 8.19 -3.54 -9.61
C ILE A 179 9.65 -3.06 -9.69
N VAL A 180 9.85 -1.79 -10.09
CA VAL A 180 11.16 -1.31 -10.51
C VAL A 180 12.19 -1.39 -9.37
N LEU A 181 11.94 -0.69 -8.27
CA LEU A 181 12.88 -0.63 -7.15
C LEU A 181 13.11 -1.98 -6.46
N PRO A 182 12.08 -2.80 -6.18
CA PRO A 182 12.30 -4.12 -5.60
C PRO A 182 13.18 -5.02 -6.48
N ILE A 183 12.88 -5.12 -7.77
CA ILE A 183 13.66 -5.96 -8.71
C ILE A 183 15.09 -5.42 -8.87
N MET A 184 15.26 -4.09 -9.05
CA MET A 184 16.59 -3.49 -9.12
C MET A 184 17.41 -3.74 -7.85
N SER A 185 16.78 -3.66 -6.67
CA SER A 185 17.44 -3.91 -5.40
C SER A 185 17.87 -5.37 -5.23
N GLU A 186 17.04 -6.33 -5.65
CA GLU A 186 17.40 -7.76 -5.63
C GLU A 186 18.48 -8.09 -6.66
N PHE A 187 18.42 -7.45 -7.83
CA PHE A 187 19.44 -7.62 -8.88
C PHE A 187 20.80 -7.07 -8.43
N ASP A 188 20.83 -6.04 -7.57
CA ASP A 188 22.01 -5.39 -7.01
C ASP A 188 23.05 -5.01 -8.10
N PRO A 189 22.73 -4.01 -8.97
CA PRO A 189 23.57 -3.63 -10.09
C PRO A 189 24.81 -2.85 -9.65
N ASP A 190 25.84 -2.87 -10.50
CA ASP A 190 27.04 -2.06 -10.35
C ASP A 190 26.92 -0.69 -11.06
N LEU A 191 25.99 -0.56 -12.02
CA LEU A 191 25.70 0.66 -12.79
C LEU A 191 24.21 0.67 -13.19
N VAL A 192 23.58 1.84 -13.12
CA VAL A 192 22.24 2.10 -13.68
C VAL A 192 22.37 3.04 -14.86
N ILE A 193 21.81 2.67 -16.01
CA ILE A 193 21.65 3.52 -17.18
C ILE A 193 20.16 3.73 -17.41
N VAL A 194 19.75 4.98 -17.59
CA VAL A 194 18.35 5.34 -17.84
C VAL A 194 18.19 5.84 -19.26
N SER A 195 17.45 5.10 -20.09
CA SER A 195 16.91 5.60 -21.35
C SER A 195 15.75 6.55 -21.01
N SER A 196 16.05 7.85 -21.09
CA SER A 196 15.20 8.91 -20.56
C SER A 196 14.50 9.65 -21.69
N GLY A 197 13.44 9.04 -22.25
CA GLY A 197 12.48 9.77 -23.06
C GLY A 197 11.62 10.69 -22.18
N PHE A 198 11.24 11.82 -22.74
CA PHE A 198 10.30 12.77 -22.10
C PHE A 198 9.01 12.91 -22.89
N ASP A 199 8.65 11.90 -23.65
CA ASP A 199 7.39 11.81 -24.39
C ASP A 199 6.22 11.27 -23.57
N ALA A 200 6.48 10.71 -22.38
CA ALA A 200 5.43 10.50 -21.37
C ALA A 200 5.08 11.80 -20.59
N ALA A 201 5.81 12.91 -20.83
CA ALA A 201 5.61 14.15 -20.11
C ALA A 201 4.28 14.81 -20.46
N ASP A 202 3.71 15.52 -19.49
CA ASP A 202 2.53 16.36 -19.70
C ASP A 202 2.81 17.40 -20.78
N GLY A 203 1.86 17.51 -21.75
CA GLY A 203 2.00 18.37 -22.92
C GLY A 203 2.66 17.73 -24.13
N ASP A 204 3.18 16.51 -24.07
CA ASP A 204 3.64 15.78 -25.26
C ASP A 204 2.45 15.22 -26.03
N ILE A 205 2.36 15.57 -27.32
CA ILE A 205 1.22 15.24 -28.17
C ILE A 205 1.25 13.79 -28.70
N ILE A 206 2.41 13.15 -28.69
CA ILE A 206 2.58 11.75 -29.16
C ILE A 206 2.33 10.78 -28.04
N GLY A 207 2.96 10.98 -26.89
CA GLY A 207 2.79 10.10 -25.73
C GLY A 207 1.43 10.23 -25.08
N GLN A 208 0.82 11.43 -25.07
CA GLN A 208 -0.50 11.71 -24.48
C GLN A 208 -0.60 11.22 -23.02
N CYS A 209 0.46 11.43 -22.27
CA CYS A 209 0.58 11.08 -20.86
C CYS A 209 0.80 12.34 -20.02
N HIS A 210 0.88 12.18 -18.70
CA HIS A 210 0.84 13.32 -17.77
C HIS A 210 1.91 13.24 -16.68
N VAL A 211 3.10 12.71 -17.01
CA VAL A 211 4.23 12.72 -16.06
C VAL A 211 4.76 14.14 -15.96
N THR A 212 4.79 14.69 -14.75
CA THR A 212 5.25 16.06 -14.52
C THR A 212 6.77 16.14 -14.38
N PRO A 213 7.39 17.33 -14.53
CA PRO A 213 8.79 17.55 -14.20
C PRO A 213 9.16 17.13 -12.77
N ALA A 214 8.24 17.35 -11.81
CA ALA A 214 8.36 16.88 -10.43
C ALA A 214 8.36 15.34 -10.36
N GLY A 215 7.49 14.68 -11.13
CA GLY A 215 7.43 13.23 -11.25
C GLY A 215 8.76 12.65 -11.71
N TYR A 216 9.33 13.12 -12.82
CA TYR A 216 10.66 12.69 -13.29
C TYR A 216 11.76 12.95 -12.25
N GLY A 217 11.69 14.07 -11.52
CA GLY A 217 12.58 14.36 -10.41
C GLY A 217 12.48 13.31 -9.30
N GLN A 218 11.26 12.91 -8.90
CA GLN A 218 11.05 11.87 -7.89
C GLN A 218 11.58 10.50 -8.35
N LEU A 219 11.29 10.09 -9.59
CA LEU A 219 11.81 8.84 -10.17
C LEU A 219 13.34 8.83 -10.14
N THR A 220 13.98 9.94 -10.55
CA THR A 220 15.45 10.10 -10.51
C THR A 220 15.97 10.01 -9.07
N HIS A 221 15.30 10.63 -8.11
CA HIS A 221 15.69 10.62 -6.71
C HIS A 221 15.74 9.20 -6.15
N MET A 222 14.72 8.39 -6.44
CA MET A 222 14.66 6.99 -6.02
C MET A 222 15.82 6.15 -6.61
N LEU A 223 16.19 6.39 -7.87
CA LEU A 223 17.28 5.68 -8.53
C LEU A 223 18.66 6.01 -7.94
N LYS A 224 18.86 7.18 -7.35
CA LYS A 224 20.13 7.55 -6.71
C LYS A 224 20.51 6.65 -5.54
N GLY A 225 19.57 5.91 -4.97
CA GLY A 225 19.83 4.91 -3.93
C GLY A 225 20.38 3.58 -4.46
N ILE A 226 20.25 3.33 -5.77
CA ILE A 226 20.67 2.08 -6.42
C ILE A 226 22.13 2.18 -6.90
N ALA A 227 22.82 1.06 -7.05
CA ALA A 227 24.19 0.96 -7.56
C ALA A 227 25.18 1.91 -6.84
N LYS A 228 24.96 2.20 -5.57
CA LYS A 228 25.76 3.16 -4.78
C LYS A 228 25.78 4.57 -5.39
N GLY A 229 24.74 4.92 -6.14
CA GLY A 229 24.58 6.20 -6.83
C GLY A 229 25.26 6.30 -8.18
N ARG A 230 25.79 5.20 -8.74
CA ARG A 230 26.33 5.14 -10.10
C ARG A 230 25.19 5.15 -11.11
N LEU A 231 24.81 6.34 -11.56
CA LEU A 231 23.66 6.60 -12.40
C LEU A 231 24.06 7.42 -13.62
N THR A 232 23.75 6.94 -14.81
CA THR A 232 23.88 7.67 -16.08
C THR A 232 22.50 7.80 -16.72
N VAL A 233 22.07 9.02 -17.01
CA VAL A 233 20.81 9.31 -17.70
C VAL A 233 21.11 9.77 -19.11
N ILE A 234 20.41 9.24 -20.10
CA ILE A 234 20.56 9.63 -21.51
C ILE A 234 19.20 10.03 -22.09
N LEU A 235 19.16 11.11 -22.84
CA LEU A 235 17.99 11.54 -23.60
C LEU A 235 17.67 10.54 -24.72
N GLU A 236 16.41 10.12 -24.79
CA GLU A 236 15.83 9.36 -25.91
C GLU A 236 14.78 10.20 -26.64
N GLY A 237 13.49 9.89 -26.49
CA GLY A 237 12.39 10.60 -27.15
C GLY A 237 11.90 11.84 -26.40
N GLY A 238 10.83 12.40 -26.93
CA GLY A 238 10.18 13.61 -26.49
C GLY A 238 9.96 14.59 -27.66
N TYR A 239 8.74 15.10 -27.79
CA TYR A 239 8.29 15.80 -29.00
C TYR A 239 7.65 17.17 -28.71
N ASN A 240 7.68 17.60 -27.45
CA ASN A 240 7.34 18.92 -27.00
C ASN A 240 8.57 19.55 -26.32
N LEU A 241 9.14 20.62 -26.91
CA LEU A 241 10.38 21.21 -26.42
C LEU A 241 10.24 21.79 -25.00
N ASP A 242 9.10 22.35 -24.64
CA ASP A 242 8.86 22.88 -23.31
C ASP A 242 8.79 21.74 -22.28
N SER A 243 8.05 20.69 -22.59
CA SER A 243 7.93 19.50 -21.74
C SER A 243 9.30 18.83 -21.52
N ILE A 244 10.09 18.63 -22.60
CA ILE A 244 11.45 18.09 -22.51
C ILE A 244 12.33 18.96 -21.60
N SER A 245 12.31 20.29 -21.86
CA SER A 245 13.20 21.22 -21.14
C SER A 245 12.90 21.23 -19.63
N HIS A 246 11.63 21.32 -19.25
CA HIS A 246 11.23 21.32 -17.84
C HIS A 246 11.50 19.97 -17.17
N SER A 247 11.18 18.87 -17.84
CA SER A 247 11.39 17.52 -17.28
C SER A 247 12.88 17.19 -17.14
N ALA A 248 13.69 17.51 -18.17
CA ALA A 248 15.14 17.35 -18.08
C ALA A 248 15.78 18.23 -17.01
N LEU A 249 15.25 19.44 -16.79
CA LEU A 249 15.68 20.32 -15.70
C LEU A 249 15.35 19.71 -14.34
N GLY A 250 14.16 19.11 -14.17
CA GLY A 250 13.76 18.40 -12.95
C GLY A 250 14.73 17.25 -12.63
N VAL A 251 15.06 16.45 -13.63
CA VAL A 251 16.08 15.38 -13.51
C VAL A 251 17.46 15.96 -13.16
N ALA A 252 17.92 17.00 -13.87
CA ALA A 252 19.23 17.61 -13.66
C ALA A 252 19.39 18.17 -12.24
N LYS A 253 18.39 18.89 -11.72
CA LYS A 253 18.38 19.41 -10.35
C LYS A 253 18.60 18.29 -9.32
N VAL A 254 17.90 17.17 -9.47
CA VAL A 254 18.04 16.02 -8.57
C VAL A 254 19.42 15.36 -8.70
N LEU A 255 19.97 15.25 -9.92
CA LEU A 255 21.31 14.71 -10.14
C LEU A 255 22.41 15.58 -9.49
N VAL A 256 22.28 16.90 -9.49
CA VAL A 256 23.24 17.79 -8.80
C VAL A 256 23.02 17.86 -7.29
N GLY A 257 22.00 17.20 -6.76
CA GLY A 257 21.80 17.04 -5.31
C GLY A 257 20.67 17.89 -4.73
N GLU A 258 19.91 18.62 -5.54
CA GLU A 258 18.71 19.29 -5.05
C GLU A 258 17.62 18.26 -4.66
N PRO A 259 16.81 18.53 -3.64
CA PRO A 259 15.68 17.68 -3.32
C PRO A 259 14.66 17.74 -4.46
N PRO A 260 13.97 16.61 -4.77
CA PRO A 260 12.94 16.61 -5.78
C PRO A 260 11.76 17.48 -5.34
N GLU A 261 11.11 18.12 -6.29
CA GLU A 261 9.87 18.85 -6.04
C GLU A 261 8.75 17.88 -5.64
N ALA A 262 7.79 18.35 -4.83
CA ALA A 262 6.66 17.54 -4.41
C ALA A 262 5.71 17.29 -5.59
N THR A 263 5.29 16.04 -5.76
CA THR A 263 4.22 15.66 -6.70
C THR A 263 2.86 15.82 -6.05
N ILE A 264 1.82 15.97 -6.86
CA ILE A 264 0.44 15.94 -6.38
C ILE A 264 0.14 14.51 -5.97
N CYS A 265 -0.32 14.33 -4.72
CA CYS A 265 -0.73 13.03 -4.24
C CYS A 265 -2.02 12.61 -4.97
N ALA A 266 -1.90 11.69 -5.91
CA ALA A 266 -3.02 11.11 -6.65
C ALA A 266 -2.98 9.58 -6.49
N GLN A 267 -4.12 8.94 -6.71
CA GLN A 267 -4.18 7.48 -6.76
C GLN A 267 -3.84 7.01 -8.18
N PRO A 268 -3.14 5.89 -8.32
CA PRO A 268 -2.92 5.29 -9.63
C PRO A 268 -4.25 4.86 -10.25
N ARG A 269 -4.30 4.83 -11.56
CA ARG A 269 -5.47 4.43 -12.34
C ARG A 269 -5.75 2.93 -12.16
N LEU A 270 -6.99 2.51 -12.42
CA LEU A 270 -7.38 1.09 -12.30
C LEU A 270 -6.62 0.21 -13.29
N ASP A 271 -6.50 0.64 -14.55
CA ASP A 271 -5.75 -0.06 -15.58
C ASP A 271 -4.24 -0.18 -15.24
N THR A 272 -3.69 0.81 -14.55
CA THR A 272 -2.33 0.75 -13.98
C THR A 272 -2.22 -0.33 -12.91
N LEU A 273 -3.18 -0.41 -11.98
CA LEU A 273 -3.20 -1.44 -10.94
C LEU A 273 -3.27 -2.84 -11.54
N GLU A 274 -4.11 -3.03 -12.57
CA GLU A 274 -4.25 -4.29 -13.31
C GLU A 274 -2.93 -4.66 -14.00
N THR A 275 -2.35 -3.73 -14.77
CA THR A 275 -1.08 -3.93 -15.47
C THR A 275 0.05 -4.29 -14.49
N VAL A 276 0.21 -3.54 -13.41
CA VAL A 276 1.26 -3.80 -12.40
C VAL A 276 1.04 -5.15 -11.73
N SER A 277 -0.22 -5.52 -11.43
CA SER A 277 -0.57 -6.82 -10.85
C SER A 277 -0.20 -7.97 -11.80
N GLU A 278 -0.53 -7.85 -13.09
CA GLU A 278 -0.14 -8.82 -14.11
C GLU A 278 1.38 -9.01 -14.17
N VAL A 279 2.13 -7.91 -14.26
CA VAL A 279 3.59 -7.94 -14.31
C VAL A 279 4.17 -8.61 -13.06
N ILE A 280 3.69 -8.27 -11.87
CA ILE A 280 4.11 -8.90 -10.62
C ILE A 280 3.82 -10.42 -10.69
N GLY A 281 2.63 -10.82 -11.13
CA GLY A 281 2.26 -12.23 -11.28
C GLY A 281 3.22 -13.02 -12.19
N ILE A 282 3.68 -12.41 -13.29
CA ILE A 282 4.66 -13.00 -14.20
C ILE A 282 6.06 -13.05 -13.54
N GLN A 283 6.48 -11.94 -12.94
CA GLN A 283 7.83 -11.78 -12.37
C GLN A 283 8.05 -12.56 -11.06
N LEU A 284 6.99 -12.97 -10.38
CA LEU A 284 7.01 -13.88 -9.21
C LEU A 284 7.82 -15.16 -9.45
N LYS A 285 7.87 -15.64 -10.69
CA LYS A 285 8.63 -16.84 -11.06
C LYS A 285 10.14 -16.60 -10.95
N TYR A 286 10.60 -15.38 -11.16
CA TYR A 286 12.02 -15.04 -11.33
C TYR A 286 12.61 -14.31 -10.12
N TRP A 287 11.84 -13.44 -9.46
CA TRP A 287 12.31 -12.52 -8.42
C TRP A 287 11.68 -12.82 -7.06
N LYS A 288 12.53 -12.98 -6.06
CA LYS A 288 12.08 -13.27 -4.68
C LYS A 288 11.34 -12.09 -4.06
N CYS A 289 11.75 -10.86 -4.40
CA CYS A 289 11.12 -9.63 -3.93
C CYS A 289 9.67 -9.47 -4.45
N MET A 290 9.33 -10.16 -5.53
CA MET A 290 7.96 -10.21 -6.04
C MET A 290 7.11 -11.24 -5.27
N LYS A 291 7.77 -12.20 -4.61
CA LYS A 291 7.06 -13.10 -3.71
C LYS A 291 6.61 -12.28 -2.53
N PRO A 292 5.33 -12.36 -2.18
CA PRO A 292 4.85 -11.71 -1.00
C PRO A 292 5.74 -12.16 0.20
N GLY A 293 6.18 -11.22 1.06
CA GLY A 293 6.88 -11.55 2.32
C GLY A 293 5.97 -12.33 3.29
N ASN A 294 6.24 -12.38 4.60
CA ASN A 294 5.32 -13.00 5.57
C ASN A 294 3.94 -12.28 5.69
N THR A 295 3.76 -11.15 5.04
CA THR A 295 2.47 -10.54 4.69
C THR A 295 1.87 -11.12 3.40
N ALA A 296 2.51 -12.14 2.83
CA ALA A 296 2.17 -12.80 1.58
C ALA A 296 0.77 -13.39 1.55
N HIS A 297 0.37 -13.95 2.68
CA HIS A 297 -0.99 -14.49 2.81
C HIS A 297 -2.07 -13.43 2.56
N LEU A 298 -1.75 -12.14 2.80
CA LEU A 298 -2.67 -11.03 2.52
C LEU A 298 -2.77 -10.70 1.01
N PHE A 299 -1.78 -11.11 0.19
CA PHE A 299 -1.70 -10.76 -1.22
C PHE A 299 -1.86 -11.95 -2.18
N GLU A 300 -1.55 -13.19 -1.77
CA GLU A 300 -1.75 -14.38 -2.61
C GLU A 300 -3.22 -14.55 -3.02
N ASP A 301 -4.14 -14.17 -2.13
CA ASP A 301 -5.56 -14.21 -2.41
C ASP A 301 -6.10 -12.92 -3.09
N ALA A 302 -5.34 -11.83 -3.10
CA ALA A 302 -5.71 -10.60 -3.82
C ALA A 302 -5.54 -10.73 -5.34
N TYR A 303 -4.81 -11.74 -5.82
CA TYR A 303 -4.60 -12.00 -7.25
C TYR A 303 -5.72 -12.79 -7.95
N ASP A 304 -6.73 -13.25 -7.22
CA ASP A 304 -7.91 -13.86 -7.84
C ASP A 304 -8.96 -12.80 -8.22
N ILE A 305 -8.49 -11.73 -8.87
CA ILE A 305 -9.34 -10.62 -9.29
C ILE A 305 -9.94 -10.91 -10.66
N GLN A 306 -10.86 -11.84 -10.71
CA GLN A 306 -11.92 -11.82 -11.74
C GLN A 306 -13.15 -11.03 -11.22
N GLY A 307 -12.95 -9.79 -10.81
CA GLY A 307 -14.07 -9.00 -10.32
C GLY A 307 -13.70 -7.70 -9.61
N GLY A 308 -12.70 -6.93 -10.09
CA GLY A 308 -12.56 -5.51 -9.74
C GLY A 308 -12.57 -5.19 -8.24
N HIS A 309 -11.85 -5.95 -7.41
CA HIS A 309 -11.80 -5.68 -5.98
C HIS A 309 -10.58 -4.79 -5.65
N LEU A 310 -10.87 -3.56 -5.27
CA LEU A 310 -9.96 -2.68 -4.56
C LEU A 310 -9.23 -3.47 -3.47
N LEU A 311 -7.88 -3.40 -3.47
CA LEU A 311 -7.08 -3.77 -2.31
C LEU A 311 -7.62 -2.98 -1.12
N LEU A 312 -8.30 -3.65 -0.20
CA LEU A 312 -8.75 -2.98 1.00
C LEU A 312 -7.55 -2.72 1.88
N PHE A 313 -7.37 -1.46 2.17
CA PHE A 313 -6.29 -0.97 3.02
C PHE A 313 -6.36 -1.52 4.46
N ALA A 314 -7.51 -2.02 4.87
CA ALA A 314 -7.75 -2.52 6.22
C ALA A 314 -6.87 -3.73 6.60
N GLU A 315 -6.64 -4.68 5.68
CA GLU A 315 -5.84 -5.88 5.99
C GLU A 315 -4.34 -5.59 6.14
N PRO A 316 -3.65 -4.89 5.19
CA PRO A 316 -2.28 -4.46 5.41
C PRO A 316 -2.10 -3.56 6.63
N LEU A 317 -3.10 -2.72 6.92
CA LEU A 317 -3.08 -1.86 8.09
C LEU A 317 -3.20 -2.69 9.38
N ARG A 318 -4.06 -3.69 9.40
CA ARG A 318 -4.17 -4.62 10.53
C ARG A 318 -2.87 -5.41 10.76
N ALA A 319 -2.26 -5.94 9.70
CA ALA A 319 -0.98 -6.64 9.81
C ALA A 319 0.12 -5.73 10.38
N TYR A 320 0.18 -4.47 9.96
CA TYR A 320 1.10 -3.47 10.50
C TYR A 320 0.83 -3.18 11.99
N GLN A 321 -0.42 -3.03 12.39
CA GLN A 321 -0.84 -2.81 13.77
C GLN A 321 -0.49 -4.02 14.64
N ALA A 322 -0.78 -5.24 14.16
CA ALA A 322 -0.44 -6.49 14.83
C ALA A 322 1.07 -6.63 15.03
N GLN A 323 1.86 -6.34 14.00
CA GLN A 323 3.33 -6.37 14.11
C GLN A 323 3.85 -5.41 15.18
N LYS A 324 3.27 -4.22 15.31
CA LYS A 324 3.62 -3.29 16.40
C LYS A 324 3.26 -3.85 17.77
N LEU A 325 2.10 -4.48 17.92
CA LEU A 325 1.68 -5.11 19.18
C LEU A 325 2.61 -6.29 19.54
N TYR A 326 3.00 -7.12 18.57
CA TYR A 326 3.98 -8.19 18.79
C TYR A 326 5.34 -7.66 19.23
N SER A 327 5.88 -6.67 18.53
CA SER A 327 7.25 -6.20 18.75
C SER A 327 7.40 -5.30 19.98
N ASN A 328 6.43 -4.43 20.25
CA ASN A 328 6.55 -3.41 21.30
C ASN A 328 5.91 -3.82 22.63
N PHE A 329 4.88 -4.69 22.59
CA PHE A 329 4.11 -5.08 23.78
C PHE A 329 4.09 -6.58 24.02
N SER A 330 4.87 -7.36 23.26
CA SER A 330 4.96 -8.83 23.40
C SER A 330 3.60 -9.53 23.32
N PHE A 331 2.69 -9.05 22.49
CA PHE A 331 1.42 -9.70 22.25
C PHE A 331 1.62 -11.06 21.58
N ILE A 332 0.61 -11.92 21.69
CA ILE A 332 0.51 -13.20 21.00
C ILE A 332 -0.83 -13.27 20.28
N SER A 333 -0.92 -14.02 19.19
CA SER A 333 -2.20 -14.35 18.58
C SER A 333 -2.92 -15.40 19.42
N LEU A 334 -4.21 -15.19 19.71
CA LEU A 334 -5.05 -16.21 20.33
C LEU A 334 -5.72 -17.02 19.21
N PRO A 335 -5.41 -18.33 19.09
CA PRO A 335 -6.00 -19.17 18.05
C PRO A 335 -7.51 -19.29 18.23
N ILE A 336 -8.26 -19.08 17.15
CA ILE A 336 -9.67 -19.39 17.11
C ILE A 336 -9.79 -20.79 16.50
N LEU A 337 -9.99 -21.80 17.35
CA LEU A 337 -10.07 -23.18 16.92
C LEU A 337 -11.52 -23.55 16.68
N ASP A 338 -11.79 -24.12 15.50
CA ASP A 338 -13.08 -24.74 15.21
C ASP A 338 -13.19 -26.04 16.03
N SER A 339 -14.07 -26.04 17.04
CA SER A 339 -14.41 -27.31 17.69
C SER A 339 -15.41 -28.07 16.80
N LYS A 340 -15.22 -29.36 16.62
CA LYS A 340 -16.08 -30.19 15.77
C LYS A 340 -17.57 -30.15 16.16
N ASP A 341 -17.89 -29.65 17.34
CA ASP A 341 -19.22 -29.63 17.94
C ASP A 341 -19.87 -28.22 18.02
N GLU A 342 -19.07 -27.13 17.95
CA GLU A 342 -19.60 -25.76 17.95
C GLU A 342 -18.97 -24.99 16.77
N LYS A 343 -19.64 -25.03 15.64
CA LYS A 343 -19.26 -24.25 14.47
C LYS A 343 -19.60 -22.79 14.70
N LEU A 344 -18.59 -21.91 14.65
CA LEU A 344 -18.87 -20.52 14.34
C LEU A 344 -19.71 -20.50 13.06
N PRO A 345 -20.84 -19.79 13.00
CA PRO A 345 -21.83 -19.93 11.93
C PRO A 345 -21.32 -19.63 10.52
N PHE A 346 -20.03 -19.32 10.38
CA PHE A 346 -19.42 -18.86 9.13
C PHE A 346 -18.16 -19.63 8.70
N THR A 347 -17.68 -20.62 9.47
CA THR A 347 -16.37 -21.22 9.15
C THR A 347 -16.39 -22.73 9.17
N THR A 348 -16.00 -23.35 8.05
CA THR A 348 -15.47 -24.72 8.03
C THR A 348 -13.95 -24.74 8.18
N ASP A 349 -13.25 -23.66 7.78
CA ASP A 349 -11.80 -23.44 7.96
C ASP A 349 -11.57 -21.93 8.00
N LEU A 350 -11.02 -21.40 9.12
CA LEU A 350 -10.57 -20.02 9.19
C LEU A 350 -9.34 -19.85 8.28
N PRO A 351 -9.40 -18.97 7.28
CA PRO A 351 -8.23 -18.74 6.43
C PRO A 351 -7.05 -18.17 7.23
N ALA A 352 -5.82 -18.50 6.85
CA ALA A 352 -4.59 -18.06 7.51
C ALA A 352 -4.49 -16.53 7.71
N HIS A 353 -5.17 -15.73 6.88
CA HIS A 353 -5.19 -14.26 7.02
C HIS A 353 -6.00 -13.74 8.23
N LEU A 354 -6.66 -14.62 8.97
CA LEU A 354 -7.36 -14.27 10.21
C LEU A 354 -6.53 -14.56 11.47
N GLU A 355 -5.24 -14.90 11.32
CA GLU A 355 -4.34 -15.17 12.45
C GLU A 355 -4.20 -13.97 13.40
N ASP A 356 -4.29 -12.73 12.89
CA ASP A 356 -4.21 -11.50 13.68
C ASP A 356 -5.57 -10.96 14.16
N LEU A 357 -6.61 -11.79 14.13
CA LEU A 357 -7.97 -11.40 14.49
C LEU A 357 -8.08 -11.06 15.98
N VAL A 358 -7.48 -11.89 16.82
CA VAL A 358 -7.48 -11.72 18.26
C VAL A 358 -6.04 -11.78 18.78
N LEU A 359 -5.61 -10.67 19.32
CA LEU A 359 -4.27 -10.53 19.92
C LEU A 359 -4.38 -10.32 21.42
N ALA A 360 -3.47 -10.88 22.18
CA ALA A 360 -3.47 -10.74 23.63
C ALA A 360 -2.08 -10.56 24.20
N SER A 361 -1.99 -9.94 25.36
CA SER A 361 -0.75 -9.92 26.15
C SER A 361 -0.25 -11.34 26.42
N LYS A 362 1.06 -11.57 26.33
CA LYS A 362 1.70 -12.89 26.43
C LYS A 362 1.24 -13.73 27.63
N ASP A 363 1.04 -13.09 28.78
CA ASP A 363 0.69 -13.75 30.03
C ASP A 363 -0.78 -13.60 30.42
N ILE A 364 -1.67 -13.40 29.43
CA ILE A 364 -3.07 -13.03 29.63
C ILE A 364 -3.83 -13.95 30.59
N SER A 365 -3.57 -15.26 30.55
CA SER A 365 -4.23 -16.25 31.40
C SER A 365 -3.92 -16.13 32.91
N THR A 366 -2.89 -15.36 33.26
CA THR A 366 -2.49 -15.14 34.67
C THR A 366 -2.84 -13.75 35.18
N CYS A 367 -3.46 -12.91 34.35
CA CYS A 367 -3.87 -11.57 34.73
C CYS A 367 -5.13 -11.57 35.59
N GLN A 368 -5.20 -10.64 36.55
CA GLN A 368 -6.38 -10.47 37.40
C GLN A 368 -7.37 -9.48 36.79
N THR A 369 -6.85 -8.52 36.06
CA THR A 369 -7.63 -7.52 35.34
C THR A 369 -7.32 -7.60 33.86
N VAL A 370 -8.35 -7.64 33.01
CA VAL A 370 -8.22 -7.69 31.56
C VAL A 370 -9.01 -6.56 30.90
N ILE A 371 -8.33 -5.79 30.06
CA ILE A 371 -8.98 -4.80 29.21
C ILE A 371 -9.11 -5.38 27.82
N ILE A 372 -10.34 -5.41 27.31
CA ILE A 372 -10.68 -6.01 26.01
C ILE A 372 -11.13 -4.91 25.06
N THR A 373 -10.35 -4.68 24.02
CA THR A 373 -10.74 -3.79 22.92
C THR A 373 -11.41 -4.59 21.82
N ILE A 374 -12.48 -4.05 21.26
CA ILE A 374 -13.13 -4.59 20.06
C ILE A 374 -13.41 -3.43 19.10
N HIS A 375 -13.01 -3.59 17.86
CA HIS A 375 -13.06 -2.50 16.89
C HIS A 375 -13.42 -2.96 15.48
N ASP A 376 -13.99 -2.04 14.72
CA ASP A 376 -14.24 -2.21 13.30
C ASP A 376 -12.92 -2.40 12.55
N PRO A 377 -12.96 -2.87 11.27
CA PRO A 377 -11.77 -2.96 10.43
C PRO A 377 -10.99 -1.64 10.45
N PRO A 378 -9.66 -1.70 10.53
CA PRO A 378 -8.87 -0.47 10.60
C PRO A 378 -9.09 0.40 9.35
N GLU A 379 -9.20 1.70 9.58
CA GLU A 379 -9.30 2.72 8.56
C GLU A 379 -8.08 3.63 8.59
N VAL A 380 -7.79 4.28 7.46
CA VAL A 380 -6.80 5.36 7.40
C VAL A 380 -7.50 6.65 7.79
N TRP A 381 -7.07 7.23 8.89
CA TRP A 381 -7.53 8.55 9.28
C TRP A 381 -6.54 9.61 8.82
N ALA A 382 -7.04 10.58 8.08
CA ALA A 382 -6.26 11.72 7.62
C ALA A 382 -7.10 12.99 7.73
N ASN A 383 -6.49 14.08 8.21
CA ASN A 383 -7.12 15.38 8.14
C ASN A 383 -7.08 15.87 6.70
N VAL A 384 -8.24 16.00 6.10
CA VAL A 384 -8.42 16.54 4.75
C VAL A 384 -8.80 17.99 4.87
N ASN A 385 -8.05 18.88 4.19
CA ASN A 385 -8.41 20.29 4.13
C ASN A 385 -9.79 20.43 3.43
N PRO A 386 -10.80 20.98 4.12
CA PRO A 386 -12.17 21.04 3.59
C PRO A 386 -12.33 21.96 2.37
N VAL A 387 -11.34 22.80 2.08
CA VAL A 387 -11.41 23.76 0.96
C VAL A 387 -10.84 23.17 -0.33
N ASN A 388 -9.74 22.42 -0.26
CA ASN A 388 -9.03 21.93 -1.45
C ASN A 388 -8.97 20.39 -1.53
N GLY A 389 -9.48 19.66 -0.55
CA GLY A 389 -9.50 18.20 -0.54
C GLY A 389 -8.12 17.56 -0.30
N ASN A 390 -7.07 18.33 -0.06
CA ASN A 390 -5.73 17.82 0.15
C ASN A 390 -5.53 17.35 1.59
N ILE A 391 -4.73 16.30 1.77
CA ILE A 391 -4.24 15.90 3.08
C ILE A 391 -3.23 16.96 3.52
N GLU A 392 -3.47 17.58 4.68
CA GLU A 392 -2.55 18.56 5.21
C GLU A 392 -1.24 17.89 5.62
N SER A 393 -0.13 18.36 5.07
CA SER A 393 1.21 17.73 5.22
C SER A 393 1.72 17.67 6.67
N ASN A 394 1.13 18.42 7.57
CA ASN A 394 1.46 18.45 9.00
C ASN A 394 0.48 17.66 9.87
N SER A 395 -0.64 17.22 9.33
CA SER A 395 -1.53 16.30 9.99
C SER A 395 -1.19 14.89 9.50
N SER A 396 -0.44 14.19 10.29
CA SER A 396 -0.04 12.83 10.02
C SER A 396 -1.25 11.97 9.63
N VAL A 397 -1.12 11.24 8.54
CA VAL A 397 -1.95 10.08 8.27
C VAL A 397 -1.80 9.16 9.48
N VAL A 398 -2.86 8.99 10.26
CA VAL A 398 -2.80 8.16 11.45
C VAL A 398 -3.03 6.72 11.03
N LEU A 399 -1.97 5.94 11.04
CA LEU A 399 -2.00 4.49 10.84
C LEU A 399 -2.06 3.74 12.18
N GLU A 400 -2.03 4.46 13.29
CA GLU A 400 -1.92 3.89 14.62
C GLU A 400 -3.29 3.53 15.20
N HIS A 401 -3.36 2.35 15.76
CA HIS A 401 -4.47 1.89 16.56
C HIS A 401 -4.48 2.61 17.93
N PRO A 402 -5.65 2.92 18.53
CA PRO A 402 -5.69 3.56 19.84
C PRO A 402 -5.14 2.71 20.99
N LEU A 403 -5.06 1.38 20.83
CA LEU A 403 -4.61 0.47 21.89
C LEU A 403 -3.19 0.72 22.39
N PRO A 404 -2.14 0.94 21.56
CA PRO A 404 -0.81 1.29 22.05
C PRO A 404 -0.77 2.51 22.97
N LYS A 405 -1.53 3.55 22.60
CA LYS A 405 -1.67 4.75 23.44
C LYS A 405 -2.40 4.44 24.74
N LEU A 406 -3.46 3.62 24.66
CA LEU A 406 -4.25 3.20 25.82
C LEU A 406 -3.40 2.38 26.79
N ILE A 407 -2.63 1.38 26.32
CA ILE A 407 -1.72 0.59 27.14
C ILE A 407 -0.74 1.50 27.88
N HIS A 408 -0.04 2.35 27.12
CA HIS A 408 1.01 3.20 27.68
C HIS A 408 0.48 4.19 28.74
N THR A 409 -0.72 4.74 28.49
CA THR A 409 -1.33 5.69 29.43
C THR A 409 -1.77 4.98 30.71
N ILE A 410 -2.44 3.84 30.62
CA ILE A 410 -2.92 3.09 31.79
C ILE A 410 -1.76 2.53 32.60
N GLU A 411 -0.74 1.95 31.96
CA GLU A 411 0.44 1.44 32.67
C GLU A 411 1.16 2.54 33.43
N LYS A 412 1.34 3.71 32.83
CA LYS A 412 1.98 4.87 33.45
C LYS A 412 1.22 5.37 34.69
N GLU A 413 -0.11 5.45 34.61
CA GLU A 413 -0.94 5.89 35.74
C GLU A 413 -0.91 4.85 36.88
N LEU A 414 -1.05 3.56 36.57
CA LEU A 414 -0.98 2.50 37.57
C LEU A 414 0.39 2.37 38.25
N GLU A 415 1.49 2.60 37.52
CA GLU A 415 2.84 2.65 38.10
C GLU A 415 2.97 3.79 39.11
N SER A 416 2.32 4.94 38.85
CA SER A 416 2.32 6.09 39.73
C SER A 416 1.57 5.84 41.04
N GLU A 417 0.55 4.98 41.02
CA GLU A 417 -0.29 4.62 42.17
C GLU A 417 0.20 3.40 42.95
N GLY A 418 1.28 2.74 42.50
CA GLY A 418 1.87 1.58 43.18
C GLY A 418 1.00 0.32 43.04
N GLY A 419 0.19 0.23 42.01
CA GLY A 419 -0.68 -0.90 41.69
C GLY A 419 0.05 -2.23 41.53
N LYS A 420 -0.44 -3.29 42.20
CA LYS A 420 0.17 -4.64 42.21
C LYS A 420 -0.55 -5.64 41.31
N ASP A 421 -1.72 -5.30 40.79
CA ASP A 421 -2.53 -6.22 40.00
C ASP A 421 -1.91 -6.40 38.60
N LYS A 422 -1.79 -7.66 38.20
CA LYS A 422 -1.29 -7.98 36.85
C LYS A 422 -2.38 -7.66 35.83
N LEU A 423 -2.12 -6.65 35.01
CA LEU A 423 -3.01 -6.18 33.96
C LEU A 423 -2.69 -6.88 32.63
N GLY A 424 -3.72 -7.26 31.90
CA GLY A 424 -3.62 -7.82 30.56
C GLY A 424 -4.54 -7.14 29.56
N PHE A 425 -4.23 -7.27 28.29
CA PHE A 425 -4.98 -6.67 27.19
C PHE A 425 -5.35 -7.74 26.15
N ILE A 426 -6.55 -7.65 25.61
CA ILE A 426 -7.00 -8.43 24.44
C ILE A 426 -7.50 -7.44 23.39
N ASP A 427 -7.06 -7.60 22.15
CA ASP A 427 -7.45 -6.78 21.02
C ASP A 427 -8.20 -7.63 19.99
N ILE A 428 -9.44 -7.28 19.69
CA ILE A 428 -10.33 -8.00 18.79
C ILE A 428 -10.62 -7.12 17.58
N ASN A 429 -10.13 -7.55 16.42
CA ASN A 429 -10.39 -6.88 15.15
C ASN A 429 -11.53 -7.56 14.39
N VAL A 430 -12.54 -6.81 13.96
CA VAL A 430 -13.57 -7.32 13.06
C VAL A 430 -13.04 -7.29 11.62
N PRO A 431 -13.00 -8.40 10.88
CA PRO A 431 -12.45 -8.40 9.54
C PRO A 431 -13.40 -7.76 8.52
N SER A 432 -12.85 -7.19 7.46
CA SER A 432 -13.65 -6.65 6.34
C SER A 432 -14.17 -7.72 5.39
N TYR A 433 -13.53 -8.91 5.38
CA TYR A 433 -13.81 -10.00 4.46
C TYR A 433 -13.75 -11.36 5.15
N MET A 434 -14.56 -12.27 4.65
CA MET A 434 -14.55 -13.69 5.04
C MET A 434 -14.44 -14.58 3.80
N GLY A 435 -13.82 -15.73 3.94
CA GLY A 435 -13.86 -16.79 2.93
C GLY A 435 -15.29 -17.34 2.79
N ALA A 436 -15.71 -17.65 1.55
CA ALA A 436 -16.98 -18.34 1.36
C ALA A 436 -16.87 -19.82 1.76
N ALA A 437 -17.96 -20.38 2.31
CA ALA A 437 -18.00 -21.75 2.83
C ALA A 437 -17.86 -22.88 1.78
N ALA A 438 -17.72 -22.58 0.49
CA ALA A 438 -17.57 -23.57 -0.58
C ALA A 438 -16.38 -23.24 -1.49
N ALA A 439 -15.46 -24.20 -1.64
CA ALA A 439 -14.40 -24.11 -2.63
C ALA A 439 -15.00 -24.09 -4.06
N THR A 440 -14.50 -23.17 -4.90
CA THR A 440 -14.78 -23.21 -6.35
C THR A 440 -14.19 -24.46 -6.98
N ALA A 441 -14.63 -24.81 -8.20
CA ALA A 441 -14.13 -25.97 -8.96
C ALA A 441 -12.58 -26.00 -9.12
N ASN A 442 -11.90 -24.88 -8.84
CA ASN A 442 -10.44 -24.74 -8.87
C ASN A 442 -9.77 -24.83 -7.48
N GLY A 443 -10.50 -25.24 -6.42
CA GLY A 443 -9.96 -25.40 -5.07
C GLY A 443 -9.73 -24.09 -4.29
N LYS A 444 -10.16 -22.95 -4.81
CA LYS A 444 -10.06 -21.65 -4.14
C LYS A 444 -11.41 -21.23 -3.58
N THR A 445 -11.42 -20.77 -2.33
CA THR A 445 -12.61 -20.17 -1.70
C THR A 445 -12.71 -18.69 -2.11
N PRO A 446 -13.81 -18.26 -2.75
CA PRO A 446 -13.98 -16.85 -3.08
C PRO A 446 -14.11 -16.03 -1.78
N ARG A 447 -13.44 -14.89 -1.72
CA ARG A 447 -13.60 -13.92 -0.63
C ARG A 447 -14.90 -13.15 -0.84
N MET A 448 -15.66 -12.98 0.22
CA MET A 448 -16.89 -12.20 0.21
C MET A 448 -16.74 -11.03 1.17
N LYS A 449 -16.97 -9.80 0.68
CA LYS A 449 -17.06 -8.63 1.54
C LYS A 449 -18.20 -8.84 2.55
N LEU A 450 -17.90 -8.68 3.82
CA LEU A 450 -18.94 -8.67 4.84
C LEU A 450 -19.78 -7.41 4.66
N SER A 451 -21.09 -7.57 4.50
CA SER A 451 -22.00 -6.44 4.70
C SER A 451 -21.93 -6.02 6.16
N ASP A 452 -22.25 -4.75 6.46
CA ASP A 452 -22.27 -4.24 7.84
C ASP A 452 -23.08 -5.10 8.79
N TYR A 453 -24.18 -5.69 8.29
CA TYR A 453 -24.99 -6.64 9.04
C TYR A 453 -24.25 -7.95 9.38
N ASN A 454 -23.55 -8.53 8.41
CA ASN A 454 -22.76 -9.75 8.61
C ASN A 454 -21.53 -9.51 9.49
N ALA A 455 -20.88 -8.35 9.37
CA ALA A 455 -19.77 -7.97 10.23
C ALA A 455 -20.22 -7.85 11.69
N THR A 456 -21.38 -7.24 11.94
CA THR A 456 -21.96 -7.15 13.28
C THR A 456 -22.26 -8.52 13.87
N ILE A 457 -22.87 -9.43 13.11
CA ILE A 457 -23.16 -10.81 13.58
C ILE A 457 -21.85 -11.55 13.86
N PHE A 458 -20.87 -11.44 12.98
CA PHE A 458 -19.56 -12.05 13.18
C PHE A 458 -18.90 -11.58 14.47
N ALA A 459 -18.87 -10.26 14.71
CA ALA A 459 -18.33 -9.67 15.93
C ALA A 459 -19.03 -10.20 17.19
N GLN A 460 -20.37 -10.35 17.12
CA GLN A 460 -21.19 -10.87 18.22
C GLN A 460 -20.82 -12.32 18.56
N GLU A 461 -20.76 -13.19 17.55
CA GLU A 461 -20.42 -14.61 17.73
C GLU A 461 -18.95 -14.78 18.15
N LEU A 462 -18.04 -13.99 17.59
CA LEU A 462 -16.62 -14.02 17.97
C LEU A 462 -16.42 -13.66 19.45
N LEU A 463 -17.05 -12.60 19.93
CA LEU A 463 -16.90 -12.20 21.33
C LEU A 463 -17.53 -13.22 22.28
N LEU A 464 -18.68 -13.82 21.91
CA LEU A 464 -19.26 -14.93 22.66
C LEU A 464 -18.33 -16.13 22.73
N TRP A 465 -17.71 -16.49 21.58
CA TRP A 465 -16.77 -17.59 21.51
C TRP A 465 -15.52 -17.34 22.38
N ILE A 466 -14.97 -16.11 22.38
CA ILE A 466 -13.82 -15.72 23.23
C ILE A 466 -14.21 -15.81 24.72
N TRP A 467 -15.41 -15.36 25.07
CA TRP A 467 -15.92 -15.46 26.42
C TRP A 467 -15.96 -16.91 26.89
N ASP A 468 -16.54 -17.80 26.09
CA ASP A 468 -16.76 -19.21 26.47
C ASP A 468 -15.48 -20.05 26.42
N ASN A 469 -14.56 -19.77 25.50
CA ASN A 469 -13.39 -20.62 25.25
C ASN A 469 -12.08 -20.08 25.84
N TYR A 470 -12.03 -18.82 26.23
CA TYR A 470 -10.86 -18.23 26.88
C TYR A 470 -11.17 -17.65 28.25
N LEU A 471 -12.04 -16.64 28.33
CA LEU A 471 -12.23 -15.86 29.55
C LEU A 471 -12.81 -16.69 30.70
N SER A 472 -13.73 -17.61 30.41
CA SER A 472 -14.30 -18.53 31.40
C SER A 472 -13.27 -19.52 32.01
N TYR A 473 -12.14 -19.74 31.33
CA TYR A 473 -11.07 -20.62 31.81
C TYR A 473 -9.93 -19.86 32.52
N PHE A 474 -9.95 -18.55 32.55
CA PHE A 474 -8.92 -17.77 33.25
C PHE A 474 -9.20 -17.72 34.76
N THR A 475 -8.64 -18.67 35.49
CA THR A 475 -8.92 -18.86 36.93
C THR A 475 -8.50 -17.70 37.84
N THR A 476 -7.60 -16.84 37.36
CA THR A 476 -7.10 -15.66 38.09
C THR A 476 -7.89 -14.39 37.81
N LEU A 477 -8.73 -14.41 36.79
CA LEU A 477 -9.48 -13.25 36.29
C LEU A 477 -10.54 -12.79 37.29
N LYS A 478 -10.51 -11.51 37.67
CA LYS A 478 -11.43 -10.87 38.61
C LYS A 478 -12.20 -9.70 38.03
N LYS A 479 -11.55 -9.01 37.07
CA LYS A 479 -12.11 -7.77 36.50
C LYS A 479 -11.91 -7.74 35.00
N ILE A 480 -12.97 -7.36 34.29
CA ILE A 480 -12.93 -7.11 32.83
C ILE A 480 -13.44 -5.69 32.57
N VAL A 481 -12.75 -4.96 31.72
CA VAL A 481 -13.22 -3.69 31.14
C VAL A 481 -13.26 -3.81 29.65
N PHE A 482 -14.41 -3.52 29.04
CA PHE A 482 -14.54 -3.50 27.60
C PHE A 482 -14.37 -2.10 27.02
N VAL A 483 -13.69 -2.02 25.87
CA VAL A 483 -13.55 -0.79 25.08
C VAL A 483 -13.98 -1.07 23.65
N GLY A 484 -15.07 -0.46 23.22
CA GLY A 484 -15.63 -0.65 21.87
C GLY A 484 -15.38 0.56 20.98
N TYR A 485 -14.84 0.33 19.78
CA TYR A 485 -14.63 1.37 18.77
C TYR A 485 -15.48 1.06 17.53
N GLY A 486 -16.29 2.05 17.10
CA GLY A 486 -17.19 1.90 15.96
C GLY A 486 -18.36 0.97 16.25
N ASP A 487 -18.87 0.29 15.23
CA ASP A 487 -20.05 -0.58 15.34
C ASP A 487 -19.77 -1.93 16.01
N ALA A 488 -18.51 -2.33 16.08
CA ALA A 488 -18.07 -3.56 16.73
C ALA A 488 -18.47 -3.62 18.22
N TYR A 489 -18.67 -2.46 18.90
CA TYR A 489 -19.15 -2.43 20.28
C TYR A 489 -20.49 -3.16 20.49
N GLN A 490 -21.30 -3.33 19.43
CA GLN A 490 -22.59 -4.03 19.49
C GLN A 490 -22.40 -5.50 19.93
N ALA A 491 -21.21 -6.07 19.75
CA ALA A 491 -20.86 -7.38 20.27
C ALA A 491 -20.87 -7.40 21.81
N ILE A 492 -20.42 -6.34 22.47
CA ILE A 492 -20.42 -6.22 23.93
C ILE A 492 -21.85 -6.22 24.45
N VAL A 493 -22.72 -5.40 23.83
CA VAL A 493 -24.16 -5.35 24.21
C VAL A 493 -24.83 -6.70 23.96
N HIS A 494 -24.46 -7.42 22.90
CA HIS A 494 -24.97 -8.75 22.61
C HIS A 494 -24.54 -9.78 23.65
N LEU A 495 -23.24 -9.76 24.05
CA LEU A 495 -22.71 -10.61 25.11
C LEU A 495 -23.54 -10.45 26.41
N TYR A 496 -23.82 -9.20 26.82
CA TYR A 496 -24.62 -8.91 28.02
C TYR A 496 -26.07 -9.38 27.94
N ALA A 497 -26.62 -9.49 26.74
CA ALA A 497 -27.95 -10.03 26.53
C ALA A 497 -27.98 -11.57 26.48
N LYS A 498 -26.87 -12.23 26.20
CA LYS A 498 -26.78 -13.68 25.98
C LYS A 498 -26.20 -14.47 27.15
N ARG A 499 -25.47 -13.84 28.07
CA ARG A 499 -24.89 -14.50 29.24
C ARG A 499 -25.66 -14.15 30.49
N PRO A 500 -25.62 -15.01 31.54
CA PRO A 500 -26.31 -14.75 32.81
C PRO A 500 -25.91 -13.39 33.40
N SER A 501 -26.88 -12.61 33.81
CA SER A 501 -26.66 -11.26 34.35
C SER A 501 -25.68 -11.23 35.52
N GLN A 502 -25.74 -12.26 36.37
CA GLN A 502 -24.87 -12.36 37.55
C GLN A 502 -23.41 -12.56 37.13
N GLU A 503 -23.16 -13.43 36.15
CA GLU A 503 -21.81 -13.68 35.63
C GLU A 503 -21.18 -12.41 35.04
N ILE A 504 -21.97 -11.63 34.27
CA ILE A 504 -21.53 -10.35 33.71
C ILE A 504 -21.21 -9.36 34.84
N LYS A 505 -22.12 -9.22 35.84
CA LYS A 505 -21.93 -8.27 36.96
C LYS A 505 -20.75 -8.64 37.86
N ASP A 506 -20.45 -9.93 37.99
CA ASP A 506 -19.37 -10.42 38.83
C ASP A 506 -17.97 -10.17 38.18
N LEU A 507 -17.89 -10.18 36.87
CA LEU A 507 -16.60 -10.03 36.15
C LEU A 507 -16.41 -8.65 35.52
N VAL A 508 -17.45 -8.09 34.89
CA VAL A 508 -17.35 -6.82 34.16
C VAL A 508 -17.47 -5.63 35.09
N ARG A 509 -16.48 -4.75 35.07
CA ARG A 509 -16.43 -3.54 35.91
C ARG A 509 -16.76 -2.27 35.11
N GLY A 510 -16.49 -2.25 33.82
CA GLY A 510 -16.72 -1.07 33.00
C GLY A 510 -16.85 -1.36 31.52
N THR A 511 -17.52 -0.43 30.83
CA THR A 511 -17.63 -0.44 29.37
C THR A 511 -17.45 0.97 28.84
N VAL A 512 -16.47 1.18 27.98
CA VAL A 512 -16.24 2.43 27.25
C VAL A 512 -16.57 2.20 25.79
N VAL A 513 -17.33 3.11 25.18
CA VAL A 513 -17.70 3.01 23.77
C VAL A 513 -17.45 4.34 23.06
N PHE A 514 -16.82 4.27 21.90
CA PHE A 514 -16.70 5.39 20.97
C PHE A 514 -17.55 5.08 19.73
N ALA A 515 -18.67 5.79 19.56
CA ALA A 515 -19.66 5.52 18.52
C ALA A 515 -19.77 6.70 17.53
N ASN A 516 -19.77 6.39 16.26
CA ASN A 516 -19.92 7.36 15.18
C ASN A 516 -21.41 7.72 14.93
N ARG A 517 -21.81 7.92 13.68
CA ARG A 517 -23.17 8.30 13.23
C ARG A 517 -24.19 7.17 13.28
N THR A 518 -23.77 5.94 13.50
CA THR A 518 -24.65 4.76 13.50
C THR A 518 -25.57 4.74 14.70
N THR A 519 -26.75 4.17 14.52
CA THR A 519 -27.78 4.07 15.60
C THR A 519 -27.28 3.24 16.75
N LEU A 520 -27.29 3.80 17.96
CA LEU A 520 -26.88 3.08 19.16
C LEU A 520 -27.78 1.85 19.42
N LYS A 521 -27.14 0.76 19.81
CA LYS A 521 -27.83 -0.49 20.16
C LYS A 521 -28.26 -0.45 21.62
N PRO A 522 -29.52 -0.68 21.94
CA PRO A 522 -29.97 -0.79 23.33
C PRO A 522 -29.59 -2.15 23.91
N ILE A 523 -29.27 -2.19 25.20
CA ILE A 523 -29.31 -3.46 25.93
C ILE A 523 -30.77 -3.91 26.05
N VAL A 524 -31.03 -5.16 25.68
CA VAL A 524 -32.37 -5.78 25.79
C VAL A 524 -32.20 -7.06 26.60
N PRO A 525 -32.24 -6.96 27.92
CA PRO A 525 -32.11 -8.13 28.79
C PRO A 525 -33.31 -9.07 28.61
N VAL A 526 -33.06 -10.35 28.51
CA VAL A 526 -34.11 -11.36 28.28
C VAL A 526 -34.86 -11.66 29.57
N MET A 527 -34.25 -11.55 30.75
CA MET A 527 -34.83 -11.94 32.02
C MET A 527 -34.55 -11.01 33.21
N ASP A 528 -33.71 -10.01 33.10
CA ASP A 528 -33.31 -9.18 34.24
C ASP A 528 -33.32 -7.68 33.89
N GLU A 529 -34.37 -6.98 34.25
CA GLU A 529 -34.53 -5.53 34.03
C GLU A 529 -33.44 -4.70 34.77
N SER A 530 -32.85 -5.24 35.83
CA SER A 530 -31.79 -4.55 36.57
C SER A 530 -30.50 -4.37 35.74
N MET A 531 -30.31 -5.13 34.65
CA MET A 531 -29.20 -4.98 33.72
C MET A 531 -29.18 -3.63 33.02
N VAL A 532 -30.34 -2.98 32.84
CA VAL A 532 -30.39 -1.64 32.20
C VAL A 532 -29.79 -0.58 33.13
N ASP A 533 -30.14 -0.62 34.41
CA ASP A 533 -29.60 0.32 35.41
C ASP A 533 -28.12 0.02 35.68
N TRP A 534 -27.74 -1.26 35.76
CA TRP A 534 -26.36 -1.68 35.90
C TRP A 534 -25.51 -1.20 34.72
N PHE A 535 -25.97 -1.43 33.47
CA PHE A 535 -25.25 -0.98 32.28
C PHE A 535 -25.10 0.55 32.23
N TYR A 536 -26.14 1.28 32.63
CA TYR A 536 -26.09 2.73 32.73
C TYR A 536 -25.05 3.22 33.74
N GLN A 537 -24.92 2.54 34.88
CA GLN A 537 -23.95 2.89 35.91
C GLN A 537 -22.51 2.52 35.54
N ASN A 538 -22.34 1.38 34.86
CA ASN A 538 -21.03 0.81 34.53
C ASN A 538 -20.64 1.01 33.05
N SER A 539 -21.17 2.03 32.38
CA SER A 539 -20.77 2.34 31.01
C SER A 539 -20.68 3.84 30.74
N VAL A 540 -19.80 4.20 29.82
CA VAL A 540 -19.76 5.50 29.16
C VAL A 540 -19.75 5.29 27.66
N VAL A 541 -20.60 6.02 26.93
CA VAL A 541 -20.75 5.95 25.49
C VAL A 541 -20.52 7.35 24.91
N PHE A 542 -19.41 7.57 24.27
CA PHE A 542 -19.11 8.81 23.58
C PHE A 542 -19.68 8.72 22.16
N ALA A 543 -20.67 9.54 21.85
CA ALA A 543 -21.34 9.50 20.55
C ALA A 543 -21.17 10.82 19.80
N SER A 544 -20.95 10.74 18.47
CA SER A 544 -20.88 11.88 17.57
C SER A 544 -22.03 12.86 17.82
N HIS A 545 -21.78 14.15 17.71
CA HIS A 545 -22.85 15.18 17.76
C HIS A 545 -23.92 14.97 16.67
N MET A 546 -23.59 14.25 15.59
CA MET A 546 -24.48 13.88 14.48
C MET A 546 -25.20 12.55 14.69
N ASN A 547 -24.97 11.86 15.81
CA ASN A 547 -25.61 10.56 16.07
C ASN A 547 -27.13 10.68 16.16
N PRO A 548 -27.93 9.73 15.59
CA PRO A 548 -29.39 9.77 15.64
C PRO A 548 -30.00 9.67 17.05
N CYS A 549 -29.22 9.32 18.07
CA CYS A 549 -29.72 9.29 19.46
C CYS A 549 -30.06 10.69 20.02
N TRP A 550 -29.57 11.75 19.37
CA TRP A 550 -29.81 13.12 19.78
C TRP A 550 -31.15 13.66 19.20
N PRO A 551 -31.98 14.33 20.00
CA PRO A 551 -33.19 15.01 19.51
C PRO A 551 -32.81 16.13 18.53
N GLY A 552 -33.49 16.20 17.39
CA GLY A 552 -33.22 17.20 16.33
C GLY A 552 -32.46 16.68 15.11
N ASN A 553 -31.74 15.55 15.20
CA ASN A 553 -31.05 14.93 14.06
C ASN A 553 -31.94 13.97 13.25
N SER A 554 -33.16 13.66 13.70
CA SER A 554 -34.15 12.94 12.89
C SER A 554 -34.95 13.96 12.08
N GLY A 555 -34.70 14.04 10.75
CA GLY A 555 -35.30 15.00 9.82
C GLY A 555 -36.84 15.03 9.71
N LYS A 556 -37.55 15.23 10.81
CA LYS A 556 -38.97 15.59 10.87
C LYS A 556 -39.10 16.91 11.63
N GLY A 557 -39.56 17.90 10.88
CA GLY A 557 -39.67 19.29 11.28
C GLY A 557 -40.66 19.52 12.43
N ASP A 558 -40.50 20.68 12.99
CA ASP A 558 -41.35 21.54 13.79
C ASP A 558 -41.58 21.24 15.26
N GLY A 559 -41.08 22.17 16.08
CA GLY A 559 -41.72 22.63 17.31
C GLY A 559 -41.22 21.98 18.61
N GLU A 560 -40.55 22.77 19.40
CA GLU A 560 -40.09 22.58 20.77
C GLU A 560 -38.87 21.69 20.99
N GLU A 561 -37.71 22.35 21.21
CA GLU A 561 -36.53 21.76 21.81
C GLU A 561 -36.82 21.16 23.19
N ILE A 562 -37.34 19.95 23.24
CA ILE A 562 -37.35 19.16 24.46
C ILE A 562 -35.98 18.46 24.51
N SER A 563 -35.08 18.92 25.35
CA SER A 563 -33.82 18.29 25.74
C SER A 563 -34.07 16.88 26.32
N ARG A 564 -34.44 15.91 25.49
CA ARG A 564 -34.55 14.52 25.90
C ARG A 564 -33.17 13.87 25.93
N ARG A 565 -32.66 13.57 27.11
CA ARG A 565 -31.45 12.75 27.28
C ARG A 565 -31.69 11.35 26.67
N PRO A 566 -30.65 10.73 26.07
CA PRO A 566 -30.74 9.35 25.61
C PRO A 566 -31.24 8.42 26.72
N ARG A 567 -32.01 7.38 26.36
CA ARG A 567 -32.58 6.45 27.33
C ARG A 567 -31.46 5.62 27.97
N LYS A 568 -31.57 5.32 29.27
CA LYS A 568 -30.61 4.52 30.06
C LYS A 568 -30.18 3.19 29.41
N LYS A 569 -31.06 2.57 28.63
CA LYS A 569 -30.75 1.32 27.93
C LYS A 569 -29.61 1.40 26.87
N PHE A 570 -29.15 2.60 26.55
CA PHE A 570 -27.97 2.82 25.67
C PHE A 570 -26.68 3.05 26.46
N GLY A 571 -26.74 2.93 27.80
CA GLY A 571 -25.64 3.32 28.68
C GLY A 571 -25.68 4.82 29.03
N ARG A 572 -24.63 5.31 29.65
CA ARG A 572 -24.42 6.72 29.95
C ARG A 572 -23.85 7.43 28.73
N VAL A 573 -24.72 7.94 27.87
CA VAL A 573 -24.32 8.55 26.60
C VAL A 573 -23.89 10.00 26.81
N LEU A 574 -22.67 10.33 26.35
CA LEU A 574 -22.08 11.66 26.33
C LEU A 574 -21.89 12.12 24.88
N ARG A 575 -22.19 13.39 24.63
CA ARG A 575 -22.09 13.98 23.29
C ARG A 575 -20.67 14.46 23.03
N ALA A 576 -20.05 13.98 21.94
CA ALA A 576 -18.82 14.55 21.43
C ALA A 576 -19.11 15.84 20.64
N SER A 577 -18.17 16.79 20.61
CA SER A 577 -18.31 18.03 19.84
C SER A 577 -17.95 17.83 18.37
N VAL A 578 -17.27 16.75 18.05
CA VAL A 578 -16.72 16.38 16.75
C VAL A 578 -17.51 15.23 16.11
N ASP A 579 -17.23 15.01 14.84
CA ASP A 579 -17.77 13.91 14.05
C ASP A 579 -16.60 13.15 13.40
N GLY A 580 -16.74 11.83 13.32
CA GLY A 580 -15.63 10.95 12.92
C GLY A 580 -15.09 10.18 14.11
N LEU A 581 -14.92 8.86 13.94
CA LEU A 581 -14.56 7.96 15.03
C LEU A 581 -13.23 8.37 15.68
N TRP A 582 -12.22 8.67 14.86
CA TRP A 582 -10.90 9.05 15.35
C TRP A 582 -10.91 10.38 16.11
N ASP A 583 -11.67 11.35 15.62
CA ASP A 583 -11.79 12.66 16.28
C ASP A 583 -12.49 12.54 17.64
N ILE A 584 -13.53 11.69 17.72
CA ILE A 584 -14.22 11.38 18.98
C ILE A 584 -13.27 10.69 19.96
N ILE A 585 -12.48 9.72 19.49
CA ILE A 585 -11.48 9.04 20.31
C ILE A 585 -10.48 10.08 20.86
N ASN A 586 -9.94 10.96 20.03
CA ASN A 586 -8.97 11.96 20.47
C ASN A 586 -9.57 12.98 21.42
N GLU A 587 -10.80 13.46 21.17
CA GLU A 587 -11.48 14.43 22.03
C GLU A 587 -11.79 13.88 23.42
N ARG A 588 -12.15 12.59 23.49
CA ARG A 588 -12.69 11.93 24.70
C ARG A 588 -11.77 10.85 25.28
N PHE A 589 -10.54 10.79 24.81
CA PHE A 589 -9.58 9.74 25.20
C PHE A 589 -9.33 9.75 26.71
N ASP A 590 -9.00 10.91 27.27
CA ASP A 590 -8.64 11.04 28.69
C ASP A 590 -9.84 10.70 29.60
N GLU A 591 -11.06 11.17 29.25
CA GLU A 591 -12.28 10.79 29.99
C GLU A 591 -12.56 9.28 29.93
N GLY A 592 -12.24 8.64 28.80
CA GLY A 592 -12.34 7.18 28.65
C GLY A 592 -11.31 6.45 29.50
N VAL A 593 -10.08 6.93 29.58
CA VAL A 593 -9.02 6.37 30.43
C VAL A 593 -9.37 6.53 31.90
N ASP A 594 -9.81 7.72 32.33
CA ASP A 594 -10.23 7.98 33.72
C ASP A 594 -11.35 6.99 34.13
N PHE A 595 -12.34 6.78 33.27
CA PHE A 595 -13.40 5.81 33.54
C PHE A 595 -12.87 4.36 33.65
N ILE A 596 -11.89 3.97 32.82
CA ILE A 596 -11.25 2.65 32.90
C ILE A 596 -10.50 2.53 34.24
N LEU A 597 -9.70 3.51 34.61
CA LEU A 597 -8.93 3.51 35.86
C LEU A 597 -9.86 3.44 37.08
N ASP A 598 -10.94 4.22 37.11
CA ASP A 598 -11.97 4.16 38.15
C ASP A 598 -12.62 2.74 38.23
N SER A 599 -12.84 2.11 37.08
CA SER A 599 -13.45 0.77 36.99
C SER A 599 -12.55 -0.35 37.51
N ILE A 600 -11.21 -0.18 37.42
CA ILE A 600 -10.24 -1.19 37.87
C ILE A 600 -9.67 -0.91 39.26
N SER A 601 -9.76 0.34 39.78
CA SER A 601 -9.34 0.68 41.14
C SER A 601 -10.17 -0.10 42.17
N GLU A 602 -9.54 -0.52 43.25
CA GLU A 602 -10.25 -1.13 44.37
C GLU A 602 -10.98 -0.01 45.15
N TYR A 603 -12.30 0.08 45.01
CA TYR A 603 -13.10 0.65 46.08
C TYR A 603 -13.10 -0.35 47.23
N PRO A 604 -12.69 0.02 48.45
CA PRO A 604 -12.93 -0.81 49.61
C PRO A 604 -14.43 -1.07 49.67
N ASP A 605 -14.80 -2.35 49.80
CA ASP A 605 -16.16 -2.74 50.10
C ASP A 605 -16.66 -1.81 51.21
N SER A 606 -17.68 -0.99 50.92
CA SER A 606 -18.40 -0.27 51.96
C SER A 606 -18.94 -1.31 52.89
N GLU A 607 -18.32 -1.43 54.05
CA GLU A 607 -18.79 -2.24 55.15
C GLU A 607 -20.31 -2.03 55.31
N SER A 608 -21.00 -3.12 55.20
CA SER A 608 -22.40 -3.27 55.56
C SER A 608 -22.64 -2.72 56.98
N GLY A 609 -23.30 -1.55 57.08
CA GLY A 609 -23.90 -1.04 58.24
C GLY A 609 -25.42 -1.04 58.09
#